data_3ec8e88f8473d0f4a5cc07f0ef42b0d3
#
_entry.id   3ec8e88f8473d0f4a5cc07f0ef42b0d3
#
_cell.length_a   1.000
_cell.length_b   1.000
_cell.length_c   1.000
_cell.angle_alpha   90.00
_cell.angle_beta   90.00
_cell.angle_gamma   90.00
#
_symmetry.space_group_name_H-M   'P 1'
#
loop_
_entity.id
_entity.type
_entity.pdbx_description
1 polymer ?
#
loop_
_entity_poly.entity_id
_entity_poly.type
_entity_poly.pdbx_seq_one_letter_code
_entity_poly.pdbx_strand_id
1 'polypeptide(L)'
;MGTKNNSSDKVYITDKKTLKEFLEYERQKYGRKNARMPLICIGERSYLWKYNVLLRKTEYYVNTGNKLMGTIYRIWLARYQNKHHIHIPINTFDRGLKIMHLGPILVNGNVRAGKDISLHINTSIVAGGTNNGAPVLEDGIVVGVGAVILGNIRLAKNIAVGANIMDPRV
;
A
#
# COMPACT_ATOMS: atom_id res chain seq x y z
N MET A 1 -5.94 -28.63 19.92
CA MET A 1 -5.64 -27.33 20.53
C MET A 1 -5.57 -26.30 19.38
N GLY A 2 -6.63 -25.49 19.27
CA GLY A 2 -6.75 -24.55 18.14
C GLY A 2 -5.89 -23.32 18.34
N THR A 3 -4.96 -23.10 17.43
CA THR A 3 -4.22 -21.84 17.32
C THR A 3 -5.20 -20.74 16.88
N LYS A 4 -5.53 -19.85 17.81
CA LYS A 4 -6.26 -18.62 17.49
C LYS A 4 -5.40 -17.79 16.53
N ASN A 5 -5.76 -17.76 15.27
CA ASN A 5 -5.25 -16.80 14.29
C ASN A 5 -5.75 -15.40 14.70
N ASN A 6 -4.92 -14.68 15.46
CA ASN A 6 -5.10 -13.26 15.71
C ASN A 6 -4.49 -12.45 14.54
N SER A 7 -5.01 -12.64 13.34
CA SER A 7 -4.85 -11.62 12.29
C SER A 7 -5.84 -10.52 12.65
N SER A 8 -5.35 -9.33 13.02
CA SER A 8 -6.20 -8.15 13.12
C SER A 8 -6.96 -8.03 11.80
N ASP A 9 -8.29 -8.10 11.87
CA ASP A 9 -9.13 -8.05 10.67
C ASP A 9 -8.81 -6.76 9.92
N LYS A 10 -8.42 -6.90 8.67
CA LYS A 10 -8.10 -5.78 7.79
C LYS A 10 -9.33 -4.89 7.62
N VAL A 11 -9.14 -3.59 7.80
CA VAL A 11 -10.20 -2.61 7.63
C VAL A 11 -10.28 -2.18 6.17
N TYR A 12 -11.47 -2.35 5.57
CA TYR A 12 -11.77 -1.86 4.22
C TYR A 12 -12.45 -0.49 4.28
N ILE A 13 -12.17 0.38 3.33
CA ILE A 13 -12.81 1.69 3.23
C ILE A 13 -14.17 1.53 2.53
N THR A 14 -15.23 1.40 3.33
CA THR A 14 -16.60 1.15 2.84
C THR A 14 -17.55 2.34 3.07
N ASP A 15 -17.10 3.39 3.77
CA ASP A 15 -17.88 4.59 4.04
C ASP A 15 -16.99 5.83 4.13
N LYS A 16 -17.63 7.02 4.14
CA LYS A 16 -16.92 8.31 4.18
C LYS A 16 -16.16 8.55 5.50
N LYS A 17 -16.63 7.98 6.60
CA LYS A 17 -16.00 8.13 7.91
C LYS A 17 -14.67 7.40 7.91
N THR A 18 -14.67 6.13 7.50
CA THR A 18 -13.46 5.30 7.38
C THR A 18 -12.45 5.92 6.40
N LEU A 19 -12.92 6.44 5.25
CA LEU A 19 -12.05 7.16 4.32
C LEU A 19 -11.38 8.37 4.99
N LYS A 20 -12.14 9.17 5.74
CA LYS A 20 -11.60 10.33 6.46
C LYS A 20 -10.57 9.92 7.51
N GLU A 21 -10.84 8.86 8.26
CA GLU A 21 -9.93 8.34 9.28
C GLU A 21 -8.61 7.86 8.67
N PHE A 22 -8.64 7.11 7.56
CA PHE A 22 -7.45 6.69 6.84
C PHE A 22 -6.62 7.88 6.35
N LEU A 23 -7.25 8.83 5.67
CA LEU A 23 -6.57 10.00 5.13
C LEU A 23 -5.99 10.90 6.22
N GLU A 24 -6.69 11.06 7.33
CA GLU A 24 -6.20 11.87 8.44
C GLU A 24 -5.02 11.22 9.15
N TYR A 25 -5.06 9.90 9.35
CA TYR A 25 -3.97 9.14 9.90
C TYR A 25 -2.72 9.19 9.02
N GLU A 26 -2.88 8.94 7.72
CA GLU A 26 -1.79 8.92 6.75
C GLU A 26 -1.22 10.32 6.48
N ARG A 27 -2.06 11.37 6.55
CA ARG A 27 -1.64 12.76 6.41
C ARG A 27 -0.45 13.11 7.32
N GLN A 28 -0.50 12.66 8.56
CA GLN A 28 0.56 12.91 9.53
C GLN A 28 1.88 12.30 9.08
N LYS A 29 1.86 11.08 8.54
CA LYS A 29 3.06 10.39 8.03
C LYS A 29 3.71 11.10 6.84
N TYR A 30 2.92 11.81 6.04
CA TYR A 30 3.40 12.62 4.92
C TYR A 30 3.71 14.09 5.30
N GLY A 31 3.56 14.47 6.58
CA GLY A 31 3.79 15.82 7.06
C GLY A 31 2.89 16.87 6.39
N ARG A 32 1.63 16.51 6.08
CA ARG A 32 0.67 17.41 5.41
C ARG A 32 -0.21 18.13 6.42
N LYS A 33 -0.50 19.40 6.15
CA LYS A 33 -1.37 20.23 7.01
C LYS A 33 -2.84 19.81 6.96
N ASN A 34 -3.28 19.25 5.83
CA ASN A 34 -4.66 18.79 5.65
C ASN A 34 -4.71 17.51 4.80
N ALA A 35 -5.84 16.80 4.89
CA ALA A 35 -6.07 15.54 4.18
C ALA A 35 -6.57 15.72 2.72
N ARG A 36 -6.54 16.94 2.18
CA ARG A 36 -7.01 17.20 0.82
C ARG A 36 -5.98 16.73 -0.21
N MET A 37 -6.47 16.27 -1.35
CA MET A 37 -5.63 15.96 -2.50
C MET A 37 -5.06 17.27 -3.07
N PRO A 38 -3.73 17.40 -3.24
CA PRO A 38 -3.14 18.60 -3.83
C PRO A 38 -3.53 18.74 -5.29
N LEU A 39 -3.98 19.92 -5.69
CA LEU A 39 -4.24 20.27 -7.09
C LEU A 39 -2.91 20.45 -7.83
N ILE A 40 -2.00 21.20 -7.22
CA ILE A 40 -0.64 21.45 -7.74
C ILE A 40 0.34 20.69 -6.85
N CYS A 41 1.21 19.91 -7.48
CA CYS A 41 2.26 19.18 -6.79
C CYS A 41 3.59 19.94 -6.95
N ILE A 42 4.10 20.44 -5.84
CA ILE A 42 5.43 21.03 -5.75
C ILE A 42 6.27 20.13 -4.85
N GLY A 43 7.32 19.53 -5.44
CA GLY A 43 8.20 18.61 -4.74
C GLY A 43 7.58 17.21 -4.51
N GLU A 44 8.46 16.24 -4.34
CA GLU A 44 8.18 14.81 -4.28
C GLU A 44 7.05 14.44 -3.28
N ARG A 45 7.10 15.02 -2.08
CA ARG A 45 6.11 14.75 -1.02
C ARG A 45 4.67 15.05 -1.45
N SER A 46 4.47 16.04 -2.31
CA SER A 46 3.13 16.38 -2.83
C SER A 46 2.64 15.33 -3.83
N TYR A 47 3.52 14.79 -4.65
CA TYR A 47 3.20 13.70 -5.57
C TYR A 47 2.86 12.43 -4.82
N LEU A 48 3.65 12.05 -3.82
CA LEU A 48 3.41 10.88 -2.99
C LEU A 48 2.09 10.99 -2.23
N TRP A 49 1.79 12.15 -1.65
CA TRP A 49 0.52 12.39 -0.98
C TRP A 49 -0.66 12.33 -1.95
N LYS A 50 -0.53 12.91 -3.14
CA LYS A 50 -1.57 12.82 -4.19
C LYS A 50 -1.85 11.38 -4.59
N TYR A 51 -0.80 10.58 -4.75
CA TYR A 51 -0.93 9.15 -5.00
C TYR A 51 -1.72 8.46 -3.90
N ASN A 52 -1.36 8.71 -2.65
CA ASN A 52 -2.02 8.08 -1.50
C ASN A 52 -3.50 8.44 -1.42
N VAL A 53 -3.84 9.71 -1.55
CA VAL A 53 -5.25 10.15 -1.57
C VAL A 53 -6.02 9.52 -2.73
N LEU A 54 -5.38 9.41 -3.90
CA LEU A 54 -6.00 8.81 -5.08
C LEU A 54 -6.26 7.31 -4.87
N LEU A 55 -5.30 6.58 -4.28
CA LEU A 55 -5.45 5.17 -3.92
C LEU A 55 -6.64 4.99 -2.97
N ARG A 56 -6.69 5.71 -1.86
CA ARG A 56 -7.75 5.59 -0.84
C ARG A 56 -9.13 5.98 -1.35
N LYS A 57 -9.23 7.01 -2.19
CA LYS A 57 -10.50 7.36 -2.86
C LYS A 57 -10.93 6.29 -3.86
N THR A 58 -10.00 5.68 -4.58
CA THR A 58 -10.32 4.57 -5.48
C THR A 58 -10.88 3.39 -4.69
N GLU A 59 -10.23 3.01 -3.59
CA GLU A 59 -10.73 1.96 -2.68
C GLU A 59 -12.15 2.27 -2.21
N TYR A 60 -12.40 3.48 -1.74
CA TYR A 60 -13.72 3.91 -1.28
C TYR A 60 -14.80 3.74 -2.36
N TYR A 61 -14.60 4.31 -3.56
CA TYR A 61 -15.64 4.25 -4.60
C TYR A 61 -15.85 2.84 -5.14
N VAL A 62 -14.80 2.03 -5.18
CA VAL A 62 -14.92 0.62 -5.58
C VAL A 62 -15.66 -0.19 -4.52
N ASN A 63 -15.29 -0.04 -3.26
CA ASN A 63 -15.86 -0.83 -2.17
C ASN A 63 -17.32 -0.43 -1.86
N THR A 64 -17.71 0.82 -2.13
CA THR A 64 -19.12 1.26 -2.01
C THR A 64 -19.98 0.93 -3.21
N GLY A 65 -19.42 0.26 -4.24
CA GLY A 65 -20.17 -0.12 -5.43
C GLY A 65 -20.57 1.03 -6.37
N ASN A 66 -19.98 2.21 -6.20
CA ASN A 66 -20.21 3.36 -7.11
C ASN A 66 -19.48 3.14 -8.44
N LYS A 67 -20.16 2.50 -9.40
CA LYS A 67 -19.57 2.09 -10.68
C LYS A 67 -18.97 3.25 -11.47
N LEU A 68 -19.67 4.40 -11.57
CA LEU A 68 -19.20 5.56 -12.33
C LEU A 68 -17.93 6.15 -11.71
N MET A 69 -17.99 6.54 -10.45
CA MET A 69 -16.85 7.13 -9.75
C MET A 69 -15.72 6.13 -9.56
N GLY A 70 -16.03 4.86 -9.30
CA GLY A 70 -15.04 3.79 -9.22
C GLY A 70 -14.26 3.63 -10.52
N THR A 71 -14.91 3.70 -11.68
CA THR A 71 -14.23 3.64 -12.98
C THR A 71 -13.35 4.88 -13.22
N ILE A 72 -13.87 6.08 -12.96
CA ILE A 72 -13.11 7.33 -13.13
C ILE A 72 -11.85 7.30 -12.25
N TYR A 73 -11.99 6.96 -10.96
CA TYR A 73 -10.87 6.93 -10.04
C TYR A 73 -9.86 5.80 -10.36
N ARG A 74 -10.31 4.65 -10.85
CA ARG A 74 -9.41 3.59 -11.35
C ARG A 74 -8.57 4.05 -12.53
N ILE A 75 -9.17 4.76 -13.50
CA ILE A 75 -8.44 5.31 -14.65
C ILE A 75 -7.40 6.34 -14.18
N TRP A 76 -7.77 7.23 -13.26
CA TRP A 76 -6.83 8.23 -12.74
C TRP A 76 -5.69 7.57 -11.96
N LEU A 77 -6.01 6.59 -11.11
CA LEU A 77 -5.01 5.83 -10.37
C LEU A 77 -4.05 5.11 -11.32
N ALA A 78 -4.57 4.40 -12.32
CA ALA A 78 -3.75 3.67 -13.29
C ALA A 78 -2.80 4.61 -14.07
N ARG A 79 -3.31 5.77 -14.53
CA ARG A 79 -2.46 6.77 -15.19
C ARG A 79 -1.36 7.29 -14.26
N TYR A 80 -1.71 7.51 -13.00
CA TYR A 80 -0.75 8.00 -12.01
C TYR A 80 0.29 6.94 -11.65
N GLN A 81 -0.13 5.69 -11.50
CA GLN A 81 0.74 4.53 -11.28
C GLN A 81 1.74 4.36 -12.43
N ASN A 82 1.27 4.38 -13.66
CA ASN A 82 2.12 4.26 -14.84
C ASN A 82 3.12 5.42 -14.97
N LYS A 83 2.68 6.65 -14.68
CA LYS A 83 3.55 7.83 -14.73
C LYS A 83 4.69 7.80 -13.73
N HIS A 84 4.45 7.26 -12.53
CA HIS A 84 5.40 7.28 -11.42
C HIS A 84 5.98 5.90 -11.09
N HIS A 85 5.61 4.87 -11.87
CA HIS A 85 6.03 3.47 -11.70
C HIS A 85 5.71 2.88 -10.30
N ILE A 86 4.63 3.34 -9.67
CA ILE A 86 4.18 2.86 -8.36
C ILE A 86 2.94 1.99 -8.56
N HIS A 87 3.11 0.69 -8.66
CA HIS A 87 2.03 -0.27 -8.90
C HIS A 87 1.62 -0.96 -7.60
N ILE A 88 0.67 -0.36 -6.89
CA ILE A 88 0.06 -0.91 -5.69
C ILE A 88 -1.43 -1.11 -5.95
N PRO A 89 -1.92 -2.36 -5.95
CA PRO A 89 -3.34 -2.66 -6.11
C PRO A 89 -4.17 -2.10 -4.96
N ILE A 90 -5.41 -1.74 -5.26
CA ILE A 90 -6.37 -1.32 -4.23
C ILE A 90 -6.61 -2.45 -3.22
N ASN A 91 -6.98 -2.07 -2.01
CA ASN A 91 -7.29 -3.03 -0.93
C ASN A 91 -6.14 -3.98 -0.57
N THR A 92 -4.88 -3.60 -0.80
CA THR A 92 -3.71 -4.39 -0.43
C THR A 92 -3.21 -4.02 0.96
N PHE A 93 -3.10 -2.74 1.27
CA PHE A 93 -2.57 -2.21 2.52
C PHE A 93 -3.69 -1.66 3.43
N ASP A 94 -3.61 -1.95 4.72
CA ASP A 94 -4.41 -1.27 5.74
C ASP A 94 -3.93 0.20 5.90
N ARG A 95 -4.44 0.94 6.88
CA ARG A 95 -4.09 2.35 7.12
C ARG A 95 -2.61 2.52 7.46
N GLY A 96 -2.07 3.65 7.08
CA GLY A 96 -0.71 4.02 7.42
C GLY A 96 0.34 3.63 6.38
N LEU A 97 -0.08 3.32 5.15
CA LEU A 97 0.86 3.15 4.05
C LEU A 97 1.67 4.43 3.84
N LYS A 98 2.99 4.29 3.84
CA LYS A 98 3.93 5.36 3.53
C LYS A 98 4.87 4.95 2.41
N ILE A 99 4.83 5.68 1.31
CA ILE A 99 5.81 5.57 0.23
C ILE A 99 6.87 6.62 0.50
N MET A 100 8.14 6.20 0.56
CA MET A 100 9.24 7.06 0.99
C MET A 100 9.73 7.98 -0.13
N HIS A 101 9.81 7.46 -1.36
CA HIS A 101 10.29 8.18 -2.54
C HIS A 101 9.51 7.79 -3.79
N LEU A 102 9.49 8.66 -4.81
CA LEU A 102 8.99 8.34 -6.13
C LEU A 102 9.94 7.37 -6.83
N GLY A 103 9.41 6.35 -7.45
CA GLY A 103 10.16 5.37 -8.22
C GLY A 103 9.49 4.01 -8.25
N PRO A 104 10.11 3.03 -8.90
CA PRO A 104 9.50 1.72 -9.11
C PRO A 104 9.13 1.02 -7.80
N ILE A 105 7.86 0.67 -7.68
CA ILE A 105 7.31 -0.19 -6.63
C ILE A 105 6.32 -1.13 -7.30
N LEU A 106 6.49 -2.43 -7.08
CA LEU A 106 5.60 -3.45 -7.61
C LEU A 106 5.02 -4.29 -6.48
N VAL A 107 3.70 -4.31 -6.37
CA VAL A 107 2.99 -5.13 -5.39
C VAL A 107 1.97 -6.00 -6.11
N ASN A 108 1.97 -7.30 -5.83
CA ASN A 108 0.97 -8.24 -6.35
C ASN A 108 -0.38 -8.06 -5.65
N GLY A 109 -1.48 -8.21 -6.40
CA GLY A 109 -2.84 -8.01 -5.88
C GLY A 109 -3.29 -8.99 -4.79
N ASN A 110 -2.61 -10.12 -4.65
CA ASN A 110 -2.90 -11.11 -3.60
C ASN A 110 -2.13 -10.87 -2.29
N VAL A 111 -1.22 -9.90 -2.27
CA VAL A 111 -0.50 -9.48 -1.06
C VAL A 111 -1.49 -8.94 -0.03
N ARG A 112 -1.28 -9.30 1.22
CA ARG A 112 -2.03 -8.76 2.37
C ARG A 112 -1.06 -8.05 3.29
N ALA A 113 -1.28 -6.77 3.50
CA ALA A 113 -0.43 -5.96 4.34
C ALA A 113 -1.24 -5.25 5.43
N GLY A 114 -0.72 -5.30 6.64
CA GLY A 114 -1.27 -4.65 7.82
C GLY A 114 -1.05 -3.14 7.82
N LYS A 115 -1.07 -2.58 9.04
CA LYS A 115 -0.95 -1.14 9.28
C LYS A 115 0.51 -0.70 9.25
N ASP A 116 0.71 0.60 8.97
CA ASP A 116 2.00 1.28 9.17
C ASP A 116 3.16 0.70 8.36
N ILE A 117 2.86 0.27 7.15
CA ILE A 117 3.89 -0.23 6.23
C ILE A 117 4.58 0.93 5.52
N SER A 118 5.91 0.92 5.51
CA SER A 118 6.73 1.87 4.75
C SER A 118 7.44 1.17 3.60
N LEU A 119 7.30 1.71 2.39
CA LEU A 119 7.92 1.18 1.18
C LEU A 119 8.94 2.16 0.62
N HIS A 120 10.15 1.68 0.37
CA HIS A 120 11.16 2.41 -0.38
C HIS A 120 11.08 2.10 -1.88
N ILE A 121 11.84 2.84 -2.68
CA ILE A 121 11.92 2.64 -4.13
C ILE A 121 12.54 1.30 -4.50
N ASN A 122 12.26 0.83 -5.71
CA ASN A 122 12.75 -0.43 -6.28
C ASN A 122 12.31 -1.67 -5.47
N THR A 123 11.25 -1.58 -4.69
CA THR A 123 10.73 -2.73 -3.93
C THR A 123 9.76 -3.54 -4.76
N SER A 124 9.84 -4.87 -4.62
CA SER A 124 8.92 -5.81 -5.24
C SER A 124 8.35 -6.75 -4.19
N ILE A 125 7.01 -6.79 -4.07
CA ILE A 125 6.29 -7.70 -3.18
C ILE A 125 5.38 -8.54 -4.06
N VAL A 126 5.81 -9.75 -4.41
CA VAL A 126 5.21 -10.51 -5.50
C VAL A 126 4.83 -11.92 -5.08
N ALA A 127 3.78 -12.44 -5.70
CA ALA A 127 3.42 -13.84 -5.62
C ALA A 127 4.32 -14.67 -6.55
N GLY A 128 4.45 -15.95 -6.29
CA GLY A 128 5.14 -16.87 -7.20
C GLY A 128 6.33 -17.59 -6.56
N GLY A 129 7.25 -18.07 -7.40
CA GLY A 129 8.30 -18.97 -6.98
C GLY A 129 7.76 -20.40 -6.87
N THR A 130 8.49 -21.25 -6.15
CA THR A 130 8.13 -22.67 -5.93
C THR A 130 6.92 -22.83 -4.98
N ASN A 131 6.60 -21.79 -4.18
CA ASN A 131 5.48 -21.79 -3.24
C ASN A 131 4.33 -20.95 -3.79
N ASN A 132 3.23 -21.60 -4.15
CA ASN A 132 2.00 -20.91 -4.57
C ASN A 132 1.47 -20.04 -3.44
N GLY A 133 1.36 -18.72 -3.69
CA GLY A 133 0.83 -17.77 -2.75
C GLY A 133 1.47 -16.39 -2.86
N ALA A 134 1.06 -15.50 -2.01
CA ALA A 134 1.57 -14.14 -1.95
C ALA A 134 1.96 -13.77 -0.51
N PRO A 135 2.91 -12.85 -0.34
CA PRO A 135 3.36 -12.43 0.97
C PRO A 135 2.24 -11.86 1.85
N VAL A 136 2.34 -12.16 3.14
CA VAL A 136 1.54 -11.53 4.20
C VAL A 136 2.48 -10.70 5.07
N LEU A 137 2.25 -9.40 5.11
CA LEU A 137 3.01 -8.45 5.90
C LEU A 137 2.17 -8.04 7.13
N GLU A 138 2.68 -8.28 8.33
CA GLU A 138 2.05 -7.77 9.54
C GLU A 138 2.30 -6.26 9.73
N ASP A 139 1.86 -5.69 10.85
CA ASP A 139 1.94 -4.24 11.09
C ASP A 139 3.39 -3.75 11.26
N GLY A 140 3.65 -2.49 10.90
CA GLY A 140 4.89 -1.79 11.24
C GLY A 140 6.12 -2.19 10.43
N ILE A 141 5.94 -2.82 9.27
CA ILE A 141 7.05 -3.29 8.44
C ILE A 141 7.64 -2.15 7.61
N VAL A 142 8.97 -2.10 7.56
CA VAL A 142 9.72 -1.21 6.68
C VAL A 142 10.40 -2.05 5.61
N VAL A 143 10.08 -1.79 4.34
CA VAL A 143 10.70 -2.47 3.20
C VAL A 143 11.76 -1.55 2.59
N GLY A 144 13.02 -1.94 2.71
CA GLY A 144 14.18 -1.17 2.27
C GLY A 144 14.31 -1.07 0.75
N VAL A 145 15.22 -0.21 0.30
CA VAL A 145 15.49 0.04 -1.12
C VAL A 145 15.89 -1.24 -1.84
N GLY A 146 15.24 -1.56 -2.96
CA GLY A 146 15.57 -2.71 -3.79
C GLY A 146 15.22 -4.07 -3.18
N ALA A 147 14.52 -4.11 -2.05
CA ALA A 147 14.13 -5.38 -1.44
C ALA A 147 13.09 -6.11 -2.27
N VAL A 148 13.26 -7.43 -2.38
CA VAL A 148 12.32 -8.34 -3.05
C VAL A 148 11.74 -9.31 -2.02
N ILE A 149 10.42 -9.32 -1.90
CA ILE A 149 9.65 -10.22 -1.02
C ILE A 149 8.82 -11.12 -1.93
N LEU A 150 9.14 -12.40 -1.96
CA LEU A 150 8.59 -13.32 -2.95
C LEU A 150 7.90 -14.53 -2.30
N GLY A 151 6.75 -14.92 -2.85
CA GLY A 151 6.10 -16.18 -2.52
C GLY A 151 5.24 -16.17 -1.26
N ASN A 152 4.87 -17.35 -0.80
CA ASN A 152 3.98 -17.54 0.34
C ASN A 152 4.77 -17.45 1.67
N ILE A 153 5.13 -16.24 2.04
CA ILE A 153 5.84 -15.96 3.28
C ILE A 153 5.05 -15.00 4.18
N ARG A 154 5.30 -15.06 5.46
CA ARG A 154 4.71 -14.17 6.45
C ARG A 154 5.81 -13.41 7.19
N LEU A 155 5.78 -12.09 7.09
CA LEU A 155 6.67 -11.23 7.85
C LEU A 155 5.96 -10.76 9.13
N ALA A 156 6.60 -10.98 10.26
CA ALA A 156 6.08 -10.59 11.57
C ALA A 156 6.09 -9.07 11.77
N LYS A 157 5.43 -8.60 12.82
CA LYS A 157 5.31 -7.16 13.14
C LYS A 157 6.66 -6.50 13.35
N ASN A 158 6.74 -5.24 12.94
CA ASN A 158 7.89 -4.35 13.21
C ASN A 158 9.22 -4.85 12.65
N ILE A 159 9.19 -5.64 11.58
CA ILE A 159 10.40 -6.08 10.88
C ILE A 159 10.84 -5.01 9.87
N ALA A 160 12.14 -4.75 9.81
CA ALA A 160 12.78 -4.03 8.72
C ALA A 160 13.44 -5.03 7.77
N VAL A 161 12.97 -5.06 6.52
CA VAL A 161 13.63 -5.78 5.42
C VAL A 161 14.71 -4.87 4.88
N GLY A 162 15.97 -5.31 4.95
CA GLY A 162 17.10 -4.51 4.52
C GLY A 162 17.10 -4.21 3.02
N ALA A 163 17.99 -3.32 2.60
CA ALA A 163 18.17 -2.99 1.19
C ALA A 163 18.75 -4.18 0.41
N ASN A 164 18.22 -4.43 -0.78
CA ASN A 164 18.67 -5.50 -1.69
C ASN A 164 18.71 -6.91 -1.06
N ILE A 165 17.89 -7.18 -0.06
CA ILE A 165 17.75 -8.52 0.49
C ILE A 165 16.74 -9.30 -0.34
N MET A 166 17.18 -10.42 -0.89
CA MET A 166 16.35 -11.51 -1.39
C MET A 166 16.25 -12.56 -0.29
N ASP A 167 15.05 -13.09 -0.05
CA ASP A 167 14.90 -14.21 0.88
C ASP A 167 15.62 -15.44 0.30
N PRO A 168 16.67 -15.97 0.96
CA PRO A 168 17.45 -17.09 0.43
C PRO A 168 16.73 -18.44 0.50
N ARG A 169 15.49 -18.48 0.99
CA ARG A 169 14.67 -19.71 1.11
C ARG A 169 13.78 -19.98 -0.10
N VAL A 170 14.12 -19.40 -1.23
CA VAL A 170 13.47 -19.66 -2.53
C VAL A 170 14.33 -20.61 -3.34
#